data_80635d82c38a4017c64622d41a2bf405
#
_entry.id   80635d82c38a4017c64622d41a2bf405
#
_cell.length_a   1.000
_cell.length_b   1.000
_cell.length_c   1.000
_cell.angle_alpha   90.00
_cell.angle_beta   90.00
_cell.angle_gamma   90.00
#
_symmetry.space_group_name_H-M   'P 1'
#
loop_
_entity.id
_entity.type
_entity.pdbx_description
1 polymer ?
#
loop_
_entity_poly.entity_id
_entity_poly.type
_entity_poly.pdbx_seq_one_letter_code
_entity_poly.pdbx_strand_id
1 'polypeptide(L)'
;MDIKNIKKEWNATILDILKAFIEICNNYHLRYYCCAGTAIGAARHHGMIPWDDDIDVLMPRPDYDRLLEIAKHEDFGKYEVVTPYNNESYPLYFSKLVNRETTLIEEKERPCIIGLYVDIFPLDATDDDLETAKALYRKYSKTINRLNAVTTHNTFFEYISLLLHKETWGRFAIKTIAFFCRSKMRHRLIQQMDEMSHRYDFDKAKNVLVNTGSYHYKEIFPKEWLGKGKEFPFEDTTVLLPEQADTYLRHFFGDYMKFPPVEQRVEKHLRYYLNMEKRETWDEIKRKL
;
A
#
# COMPACT_ATOMS: atom_id res chain seq x y z
N MET A 1 -16.40 -12.92 -19.60
CA MET A 1 -15.01 -13.44 -19.50
C MET A 1 -14.98 -14.46 -18.37
N ASP A 2 -14.36 -15.62 -18.53
CA ASP A 2 -14.29 -16.63 -17.47
C ASP A 2 -13.43 -16.10 -16.31
N ILE A 3 -13.86 -16.29 -15.06
CA ILE A 3 -13.15 -15.81 -13.84
C ILE A 3 -11.69 -16.28 -13.82
N LYS A 4 -11.42 -17.51 -14.30
CA LYS A 4 -10.05 -18.05 -14.40
C LYS A 4 -9.17 -17.25 -15.38
N ASN A 5 -9.75 -16.78 -16.48
CA ASN A 5 -9.03 -15.97 -17.46
C ASN A 5 -8.73 -14.58 -16.91
N ILE A 6 -9.67 -13.98 -16.17
CA ILE A 6 -9.46 -12.69 -15.51
C ILE A 6 -8.29 -12.79 -14.51
N LYS A 7 -8.25 -13.82 -13.68
CA LYS A 7 -7.16 -14.02 -12.71
C LYS A 7 -5.80 -14.21 -13.38
N LYS A 8 -5.74 -15.00 -14.45
CA LYS A 8 -4.49 -15.21 -15.19
C LYS A 8 -3.96 -13.90 -15.78
N GLU A 9 -4.83 -13.12 -16.38
CA GLU A 9 -4.48 -11.82 -16.96
C GLU A 9 -4.10 -10.80 -15.88
N TRP A 10 -4.83 -10.78 -14.76
CA TRP A 10 -4.50 -9.97 -13.58
C TRP A 10 -3.08 -10.27 -13.09
N ASN A 11 -2.79 -11.54 -12.80
CA ASN A 11 -1.48 -11.96 -12.31
C ASN A 11 -0.35 -11.63 -13.29
N ALA A 12 -0.56 -11.83 -14.59
CA ALA A 12 0.41 -11.45 -15.62
C ALA A 12 0.67 -9.94 -15.62
N THR A 13 -0.39 -9.14 -15.49
CA THR A 13 -0.27 -7.67 -15.48
C THR A 13 0.47 -7.16 -14.25
N ILE A 14 0.15 -7.64 -13.04
CA ILE A 14 0.85 -7.18 -11.82
C ILE A 14 2.30 -7.67 -11.77
N LEU A 15 2.60 -8.84 -12.37
CA LEU A 15 3.96 -9.33 -12.54
C LEU A 15 4.76 -8.44 -13.50
N ASP A 16 4.16 -7.98 -14.59
CA ASP A 16 4.80 -7.01 -15.50
C ASP A 16 5.08 -5.68 -14.80
N ILE A 17 4.17 -5.20 -13.94
CA ILE A 17 4.38 -4.00 -13.13
C ILE A 17 5.54 -4.22 -12.14
N LEU A 18 5.62 -5.40 -11.50
CA LEU A 18 6.74 -5.74 -10.62
C LEU A 18 8.08 -5.72 -11.35
N LYS A 19 8.15 -6.29 -12.56
CA LYS A 19 9.37 -6.27 -13.38
C LYS A 19 9.80 -4.85 -13.73
N ALA A 20 8.84 -3.99 -14.10
CA ALA A 20 9.12 -2.58 -14.34
C ALA A 20 9.59 -1.85 -13.06
N PHE A 21 8.99 -2.15 -11.90
CA PHE A 21 9.46 -1.62 -10.62
C PHE A 21 10.90 -2.03 -10.31
N ILE A 22 11.25 -3.30 -10.53
CA ILE A 22 12.62 -3.82 -10.35
C ILE A 22 13.59 -3.10 -11.28
N GLU A 23 13.22 -2.91 -12.56
CA GLU A 23 14.03 -2.19 -13.54
C GLU A 23 14.25 -0.72 -13.10
N ILE A 24 13.20 -0.02 -12.65
CA ILE A 24 13.32 1.34 -12.09
C ILE A 24 14.28 1.33 -10.91
N CYS A 25 14.12 0.41 -9.95
CA CYS A 25 15.00 0.32 -8.80
C CYS A 25 16.46 0.09 -9.19
N ASN A 26 16.72 -0.77 -10.15
CA ASN A 26 18.07 -1.06 -10.64
C ASN A 26 18.70 0.16 -11.35
N ASN A 27 17.95 0.83 -12.22
CA ASN A 27 18.42 1.99 -12.98
C ASN A 27 18.78 3.17 -12.10
N TYR A 28 18.03 3.37 -11.02
CA TYR A 28 18.23 4.48 -10.08
C TYR A 28 18.93 4.08 -8.78
N HIS A 29 19.38 2.82 -8.66
CA HIS A 29 20.05 2.27 -7.48
C HIS A 29 19.23 2.46 -6.20
N LEU A 30 17.94 2.11 -6.24
CA LEU A 30 17.00 2.18 -5.13
C LEU A 30 16.89 0.82 -4.44
N ARG A 31 16.97 0.83 -3.11
CA ARG A 31 16.76 -0.38 -2.30
C ARG A 31 15.26 -0.66 -2.16
N TYR A 32 14.89 -1.92 -2.27
CA TYR A 32 13.55 -2.41 -1.97
C TYR A 32 13.61 -3.83 -1.41
N TYR A 33 12.54 -4.28 -0.78
CA TYR A 33 12.38 -5.65 -0.30
C TYR A 33 10.94 -6.08 -0.48
N CYS A 34 10.69 -7.24 -1.06
CA CYS A 34 9.36 -7.82 -1.06
C CYS A 34 8.94 -8.16 0.37
N CYS A 35 7.64 -7.97 0.67
CA CYS A 35 7.08 -8.18 2.00
C CYS A 35 5.77 -8.96 1.93
N ALA A 36 5.10 -9.13 3.05
CA ALA A 36 3.78 -9.72 3.18
C ALA A 36 3.60 -11.03 2.37
N GLY A 37 2.51 -11.14 1.61
CA GLY A 37 2.20 -12.28 0.75
C GLY A 37 3.26 -12.52 -0.30
N THR A 38 3.80 -11.46 -0.90
CA THR A 38 4.85 -11.55 -1.91
C THR A 38 6.12 -12.22 -1.39
N ALA A 39 6.56 -11.87 -0.17
CA ALA A 39 7.73 -12.50 0.43
C ALA A 39 7.50 -13.98 0.77
N ILE A 40 6.31 -14.35 1.26
CA ILE A 40 5.93 -15.75 1.46
C ILE A 40 5.89 -16.49 0.12
N GLY A 41 5.34 -15.85 -0.91
CA GLY A 41 5.28 -16.38 -2.27
C GLY A 41 6.67 -16.72 -2.80
N ALA A 42 7.61 -15.79 -2.73
CA ALA A 42 9.01 -16.00 -3.14
C ALA A 42 9.68 -17.14 -2.36
N ALA A 43 9.55 -17.15 -1.02
CA ALA A 43 10.23 -18.12 -0.17
C ALA A 43 9.62 -19.53 -0.23
N ARG A 44 8.31 -19.67 -0.45
CA ARG A 44 7.58 -20.94 -0.36
C ARG A 44 7.12 -21.49 -1.70
N HIS A 45 6.72 -20.60 -2.63
CA HIS A 45 6.11 -20.99 -3.90
C HIS A 45 7.04 -20.73 -5.11
N HIS A 46 8.10 -19.93 -4.92
CA HIS A 46 8.96 -19.40 -5.99
C HIS A 46 8.16 -18.58 -7.01
N GLY A 47 7.10 -17.92 -6.57
CA GLY A 47 6.17 -17.14 -7.36
C GLY A 47 5.03 -16.61 -6.51
N MET A 48 3.96 -16.17 -7.13
CA MET A 48 2.77 -15.71 -6.44
C MET A 48 2.10 -16.84 -5.66
N ILE A 49 1.56 -16.52 -4.49
CA ILE A 49 0.69 -17.46 -3.77
C ILE A 49 -0.58 -17.65 -4.63
N PRO A 50 -1.05 -18.91 -4.90
CA PRO A 50 -2.14 -19.15 -5.87
C PRO A 50 -3.47 -18.46 -5.55
N TRP A 51 -3.70 -18.05 -4.30
CA TRP A 51 -4.91 -17.35 -3.84
C TRP A 51 -4.63 -15.90 -3.43
N ASP A 52 -3.44 -15.39 -3.71
CA ASP A 52 -3.10 -13.98 -3.53
C ASP A 52 -3.39 -13.18 -4.81
N ASP A 53 -3.60 -11.89 -4.68
CA ASP A 53 -4.01 -11.03 -5.79
C ASP A 53 -3.31 -9.65 -5.79
N ASP A 54 -2.26 -9.49 -4.99
CA ASP A 54 -1.44 -8.29 -4.88
C ASP A 54 0.06 -8.61 -4.85
N ILE A 55 0.86 -7.56 -5.01
CA ILE A 55 2.31 -7.58 -4.85
C ILE A 55 2.70 -6.40 -3.98
N ASP A 56 3.43 -6.70 -2.89
CA ASP A 56 3.83 -5.78 -1.86
C ASP A 56 5.34 -5.63 -1.77
N VAL A 57 5.84 -4.39 -1.75
CA VAL A 57 7.25 -4.10 -1.53
C VAL A 57 7.44 -3.05 -0.43
N LEU A 58 8.48 -3.21 0.38
CA LEU A 58 8.99 -2.22 1.32
C LEU A 58 10.11 -1.43 0.67
N MET A 59 10.14 -0.15 0.93
CA MET A 59 11.20 0.73 0.44
C MET A 59 11.75 1.58 1.58
N PRO A 60 13.05 1.52 1.93
CA PRO A 60 13.65 2.42 2.90
C PRO A 60 13.27 3.87 2.62
N ARG A 61 12.94 4.66 3.65
CA ARG A 61 12.45 6.04 3.48
C ARG A 61 13.31 6.88 2.53
N PRO A 62 14.64 6.88 2.60
CA PRO A 62 15.46 7.67 1.67
C PRO A 62 15.30 7.24 0.21
N ASP A 63 15.15 5.94 -0.05
CA ASP A 63 14.95 5.41 -1.40
C ASP A 63 13.52 5.66 -1.89
N TYR A 64 12.55 5.55 -0.99
CA TYR A 64 11.14 5.89 -1.27
C TYR A 64 10.98 7.36 -1.69
N ASP A 65 11.54 8.28 -0.91
CA ASP A 65 11.48 9.71 -1.22
C ASP A 65 12.19 10.03 -2.53
N ARG A 66 13.32 9.35 -2.80
CA ARG A 66 14.04 9.47 -4.06
C ARG A 66 13.22 8.92 -5.24
N LEU A 67 12.50 7.81 -5.07
CA LEU A 67 11.56 7.31 -6.10
C LEU A 67 10.48 8.34 -6.40
N LEU A 68 9.88 8.96 -5.37
CA LEU A 68 8.85 9.97 -5.56
C LEU A 68 9.40 11.21 -6.28
N GLU A 69 10.65 11.60 -6.02
CA GLU A 69 11.28 12.73 -6.73
C GLU A 69 11.57 12.39 -8.19
N ILE A 70 12.11 11.20 -8.46
CA ILE A 70 12.34 10.70 -9.83
C ILE A 70 11.02 10.68 -10.63
N ALA A 71 9.96 10.17 -10.02
CA ALA A 71 8.64 10.06 -10.66
C ALA A 71 7.98 11.40 -11.02
N LYS A 72 8.49 12.53 -10.53
CA LYS A 72 8.02 13.86 -10.96
C LYS A 72 8.62 14.30 -12.31
N HIS A 73 9.75 13.74 -12.68
CA HIS A 73 10.56 14.21 -13.81
C HIS A 73 10.72 13.15 -14.92
N GLU A 74 10.57 11.86 -14.58
CA GLU A 74 10.76 10.75 -15.50
C GLU A 74 9.44 10.16 -15.97
N ASP A 75 9.37 9.78 -17.25
CA ASP A 75 8.24 9.04 -17.83
C ASP A 75 8.57 7.55 -17.87
N PHE A 76 7.87 6.76 -17.08
CA PHE A 76 8.01 5.31 -17.05
C PHE A 76 7.14 4.58 -18.10
N GLY A 77 6.79 5.23 -19.20
CA GLY A 77 6.00 4.64 -20.29
C GLY A 77 4.56 4.36 -19.85
N LYS A 78 4.13 3.11 -19.90
CA LYS A 78 2.77 2.71 -19.48
C LYS A 78 2.59 2.67 -17.95
N TYR A 79 3.60 3.01 -17.16
CA TYR A 79 3.54 2.99 -15.71
C TYR A 79 3.59 4.41 -15.13
N GLU A 80 2.98 4.56 -13.96
CA GLU A 80 3.03 5.81 -13.19
C GLU A 80 3.06 5.52 -11.68
N VAL A 81 3.74 6.37 -10.91
CA VAL A 81 3.71 6.29 -9.45
C VAL A 81 2.57 7.14 -8.94
N VAL A 82 1.54 6.49 -8.40
CA VAL A 82 0.40 7.16 -7.74
C VAL A 82 0.71 7.34 -6.26
N THR A 83 0.52 8.56 -5.78
CA THR A 83 0.86 8.99 -4.44
C THR A 83 -0.23 9.86 -3.83
N PRO A 84 -0.26 10.05 -2.51
CA PRO A 84 -1.16 11.04 -1.90
C PRO A 84 -0.85 12.49 -2.30
N TYR A 85 0.29 12.76 -2.95
CA TYR A 85 0.73 14.10 -3.33
C TYR A 85 0.35 14.47 -4.76
N ASN A 86 0.28 13.50 -5.67
CA ASN A 86 -0.04 13.75 -7.08
C ASN A 86 -1.49 13.40 -7.46
N ASN A 87 -2.25 12.76 -6.54
CA ASN A 87 -3.66 12.42 -6.75
C ASN A 87 -4.49 12.74 -5.51
N GLU A 88 -5.30 13.79 -5.56
CA GLU A 88 -6.15 14.22 -4.43
C GLU A 88 -7.21 13.20 -4.04
N SER A 89 -7.65 12.36 -4.98
CA SER A 89 -8.63 11.28 -4.72
C SER A 89 -7.98 10.06 -4.06
N TYR A 90 -6.65 9.94 -4.10
CA TYR A 90 -5.94 8.79 -3.57
C TYR A 90 -6.01 8.75 -2.05
N PRO A 91 -6.59 7.69 -1.45
CA PRO A 91 -6.93 7.69 -0.04
C PRO A 91 -5.83 7.18 0.89
N LEU A 92 -4.75 6.60 0.34
CA LEU A 92 -3.71 5.91 1.10
C LEU A 92 -2.50 6.81 1.34
N TYR A 93 -1.69 6.48 2.36
CA TYR A 93 -0.45 7.19 2.68
C TYR A 93 0.81 6.44 2.18
N PHE A 94 0.68 5.46 1.36
CA PHE A 94 1.79 4.82 0.64
C PHE A 94 1.57 4.94 -0.87
N SER A 95 2.55 4.60 -1.66
CA SER A 95 2.47 4.75 -3.11
C SER A 95 2.18 3.43 -3.80
N LYS A 96 1.70 3.53 -5.03
CA LYS A 96 1.51 2.39 -5.92
C LYS A 96 2.22 2.68 -7.24
N LEU A 97 2.96 1.71 -7.79
CA LEU A 97 3.30 1.75 -9.21
C LEU A 97 2.16 1.11 -9.98
N VAL A 98 1.51 1.86 -10.85
CA VAL A 98 0.30 1.41 -11.54
C VAL A 98 0.48 1.35 -13.05
N ASN A 99 -0.22 0.43 -13.71
CA ASN A 99 -0.34 0.42 -15.16
C ASN A 99 -1.45 1.42 -15.56
N ARG A 100 -1.04 2.56 -16.16
CA ARG A 100 -1.97 3.64 -16.58
C ARG A 100 -2.84 3.30 -17.79
N GLU A 101 -2.64 2.14 -18.40
CA GLU A 101 -3.49 1.64 -19.49
C GLU A 101 -4.67 0.80 -18.97
N THR A 102 -4.74 0.52 -17.66
CA THR A 102 -5.84 -0.21 -17.03
C THR A 102 -6.65 0.69 -16.11
N THR A 103 -7.83 0.26 -15.72
CA THR A 103 -8.70 0.96 -14.75
C THR A 103 -9.05 0.05 -13.60
N LEU A 104 -8.84 0.53 -12.39
CA LEU A 104 -9.28 -0.11 -11.16
C LEU A 104 -9.86 0.94 -10.21
N ILE A 105 -10.99 0.64 -9.60
CA ILE A 105 -11.51 1.31 -8.41
C ILE A 105 -11.66 0.23 -7.35
N GLU A 106 -10.89 0.32 -6.27
CA GLU A 106 -10.89 -0.68 -5.21
C GLU A 106 -12.18 -0.59 -4.37
N GLU A 107 -12.52 0.61 -3.91
CA GLU A 107 -13.64 0.82 -2.99
C GLU A 107 -14.64 1.85 -3.51
N LYS A 108 -15.92 1.55 -3.34
CA LYS A 108 -17.02 2.47 -3.70
C LYS A 108 -17.06 3.71 -2.80
N GLU A 109 -16.75 3.54 -1.53
CA GLU A 109 -16.79 4.57 -0.50
C GLU A 109 -15.59 5.52 -0.56
N ARG A 110 -14.49 5.09 -1.18
CA ARG A 110 -13.28 5.88 -1.42
C ARG A 110 -12.86 5.81 -2.90
N PRO A 111 -13.72 6.32 -3.78
CA PRO A 111 -13.53 6.12 -5.21
C PRO A 111 -12.30 6.88 -5.70
N CYS A 112 -11.32 6.13 -6.16
CA CYS A 112 -10.12 6.63 -6.81
C CYS A 112 -9.86 5.80 -8.06
N ILE A 113 -9.74 6.45 -9.22
CA ILE A 113 -9.39 5.76 -10.46
C ILE A 113 -7.88 5.58 -10.48
N ILE A 114 -7.44 4.33 -10.39
CA ILE A 114 -6.06 3.90 -10.57
C ILE A 114 -5.99 2.78 -11.63
N GLY A 115 -4.81 2.27 -11.94
CA GLY A 115 -4.63 1.03 -12.71
C GLY A 115 -4.35 -0.16 -11.80
N LEU A 116 -4.11 -1.33 -12.39
CA LEU A 116 -3.51 -2.44 -11.68
C LEU A 116 -2.13 -2.02 -11.16
N TYR A 117 -1.68 -2.59 -10.05
CA TYR A 117 -0.59 -2.00 -9.29
C TYR A 117 0.32 -3.00 -8.58
N VAL A 118 1.45 -2.47 -8.14
CA VAL A 118 2.32 -2.99 -7.07
C VAL A 118 2.30 -1.97 -5.93
N ASP A 119 2.08 -2.43 -4.69
CA ASP A 119 2.08 -1.60 -3.50
C ASP A 119 3.50 -1.32 -3.02
N ILE A 120 3.81 -0.04 -2.77
CA ILE A 120 5.13 0.44 -2.34
C ILE A 120 4.99 1.08 -0.96
N PHE A 121 5.30 0.32 0.08
CA PHE A 121 5.22 0.79 1.46
C PHE A 121 6.51 1.47 1.88
N PRO A 122 6.45 2.71 2.40
CA PRO A 122 7.61 3.33 3.00
C PRO A 122 7.99 2.61 4.31
N LEU A 123 9.28 2.35 4.47
CA LEU A 123 9.88 1.81 5.67
C LEU A 123 10.62 2.93 6.39
N ASP A 124 10.08 3.35 7.52
CA ASP A 124 10.56 4.50 8.27
C ASP A 124 11.54 4.09 9.37
N ALA A 125 12.47 4.96 9.70
CA ALA A 125 13.25 4.84 10.93
C ALA A 125 12.39 5.11 12.17
N THR A 126 12.71 4.43 13.27
CA THR A 126 12.06 4.70 14.56
C THR A 126 13.09 4.74 15.69
N ASP A 127 12.62 5.05 16.89
CA ASP A 127 13.46 5.08 18.09
C ASP A 127 14.01 3.69 18.43
N ASP A 128 15.21 3.67 19.02
CA ASP A 128 15.82 2.44 19.52
C ASP A 128 15.09 1.94 20.78
N ASP A 129 14.45 2.85 21.55
CA ASP A 129 13.57 2.48 22.66
C ASP A 129 12.22 1.99 22.15
N LEU A 130 11.89 0.74 22.45
CA LEU A 130 10.68 0.08 21.93
C LEU A 130 9.37 0.76 22.37
N GLU A 131 9.30 1.33 23.57
CA GLU A 131 8.08 2.00 24.04
C GLU A 131 7.88 3.34 23.32
N THR A 132 8.95 4.06 23.05
CA THR A 132 8.93 5.27 22.22
C THR A 132 8.53 4.93 20.77
N ALA A 133 9.08 3.85 20.19
CA ALA A 133 8.70 3.37 18.87
C ALA A 133 7.22 2.97 18.80
N LYS A 134 6.69 2.26 19.82
CA LYS A 134 5.27 1.93 19.93
C LYS A 134 4.38 3.17 20.08
N ALA A 135 4.87 4.19 20.81
CA ALA A 135 4.14 5.46 20.94
C ALA A 135 4.03 6.19 19.58
N LEU A 136 5.11 6.16 18.79
CA LEU A 136 5.11 6.68 17.42
C LEU A 136 4.13 5.91 16.54
N TYR A 137 4.17 4.57 16.54
CA TYR A 137 3.24 3.73 15.81
C TYR A 137 1.76 4.05 16.16
N ARG A 138 1.45 4.21 17.46
CA ARG A 138 0.09 4.63 17.89
C ARG A 138 -0.31 5.99 17.31
N LYS A 139 0.63 6.92 17.18
CA LYS A 139 0.38 8.22 16.52
C LYS A 139 0.05 8.05 15.04
N TYR A 140 0.82 7.25 14.31
CA TYR A 140 0.54 6.91 12.92
C TYR A 140 -0.85 6.30 12.76
N SER A 141 -1.16 5.24 13.53
CA SER A 141 -2.47 4.57 13.46
C SER A 141 -3.64 5.53 13.70
N LYS A 142 -3.51 6.46 14.67
CA LYS A 142 -4.52 7.49 14.92
C LYS A 142 -4.66 8.46 13.73
N THR A 143 -3.56 8.84 13.12
CA THR A 143 -3.56 9.78 11.99
C THR A 143 -4.12 9.11 10.73
N ILE A 144 -3.76 7.84 10.46
CA ILE A 144 -4.32 7.03 9.38
C ILE A 144 -5.84 6.85 9.56
N ASN A 145 -6.31 6.53 10.77
CA ASN A 145 -7.75 6.40 11.03
C ASN A 145 -8.50 7.72 10.76
N ARG A 146 -7.90 8.87 11.07
CA ARG A 146 -8.46 10.19 10.73
C ARG A 146 -8.44 10.44 9.23
N LEU A 147 -7.34 10.07 8.55
CA LEU A 147 -7.23 10.19 7.09
C LEU A 147 -8.31 9.35 6.40
N ASN A 148 -8.47 8.09 6.82
CA ASN A 148 -9.52 7.21 6.32
C ASN A 148 -10.92 7.82 6.54
N ALA A 149 -11.20 8.37 7.72
CA ALA A 149 -12.49 9.02 8.00
C ALA A 149 -12.74 10.26 7.13
N VAL A 150 -11.69 11.01 6.80
CA VAL A 150 -11.78 12.19 5.93
C VAL A 150 -11.93 11.81 4.46
N THR A 151 -11.28 10.74 4.00
CA THR A 151 -11.31 10.30 2.60
C THR A 151 -12.55 9.47 2.25
N THR A 152 -13.21 8.83 3.24
CA THR A 152 -14.44 8.06 3.02
C THR A 152 -15.61 8.95 2.64
N HIS A 153 -16.26 8.62 1.53
CA HIS A 153 -17.51 9.26 1.07
C HIS A 153 -18.70 8.51 1.68
N ASN A 154 -19.55 9.24 2.38
CA ASN A 154 -20.81 8.67 2.87
C ASN A 154 -21.91 8.90 1.84
N THR A 155 -22.79 7.93 1.70
CA THR A 155 -24.03 8.11 0.94
C THR A 155 -24.94 9.12 1.65
N PHE A 156 -25.83 9.74 0.89
CA PHE A 156 -26.83 10.68 1.44
C PHE A 156 -27.67 10.04 2.57
N PHE A 157 -28.05 8.78 2.42
CA PHE A 157 -28.82 8.04 3.42
C PHE A 157 -28.05 7.80 4.71
N GLU A 158 -26.77 7.42 4.61
CA GLU A 158 -25.88 7.27 5.78
C GLU A 158 -25.70 8.61 6.50
N TYR A 159 -25.62 9.71 5.73
CA TYR A 159 -25.48 11.05 6.28
C TYR A 159 -26.74 11.47 7.04
N ILE A 160 -27.94 11.21 6.48
CA ILE A 160 -29.23 11.48 7.16
C ILE A 160 -29.39 10.58 8.39
N SER A 161 -29.00 9.31 8.31
CA SER A 161 -29.11 8.40 9.46
C SER A 161 -28.38 8.91 10.72
N LEU A 162 -27.29 9.65 10.53
CA LEU A 162 -26.57 10.28 11.64
C LEU A 162 -27.34 11.42 12.32
N LEU A 163 -28.28 12.05 11.61
CA LEU A 163 -29.17 13.09 12.19
C LEU A 163 -30.29 12.51 13.02
N LEU A 164 -30.72 11.28 12.68
CA LEU A 164 -31.90 10.67 13.35
C LEU A 164 -31.59 10.18 14.77
N HIS A 165 -30.30 10.02 15.12
CA HIS A 165 -29.87 9.53 16.43
C HIS A 165 -29.03 10.60 17.14
N LYS A 166 -29.51 11.11 18.28
CA LYS A 166 -28.80 12.16 19.07
C LYS A 166 -27.39 11.78 19.45
N GLU A 167 -27.13 10.49 19.69
CA GLU A 167 -25.81 9.93 20.04
C GLU A 167 -24.78 10.08 18.93
N THR A 168 -25.22 10.29 17.68
CA THR A 168 -24.36 10.42 16.49
C THR A 168 -24.19 11.87 16.02
N TRP A 169 -24.78 12.86 16.69
CA TRP A 169 -24.67 14.25 16.29
C TRP A 169 -23.25 14.79 16.26
N GLY A 170 -22.40 14.34 17.19
CA GLY A 170 -20.97 14.66 17.16
C GLY A 170 -20.30 14.13 15.88
N ARG A 171 -20.63 12.92 15.44
CA ARG A 171 -20.15 12.33 14.19
C ARG A 171 -20.69 13.07 12.97
N PHE A 172 -21.95 13.48 13.01
CA PHE A 172 -22.57 14.30 11.96
C PHE A 172 -21.85 15.64 11.79
N ALA A 173 -21.59 16.37 12.89
CA ALA A 173 -20.87 17.64 12.85
C ALA A 173 -19.46 17.48 12.29
N ILE A 174 -18.71 16.46 12.73
CA ILE A 174 -17.37 16.16 12.23
C ILE A 174 -17.42 15.83 10.73
N LYS A 175 -18.37 15.01 10.29
CA LYS A 175 -18.51 14.64 8.88
C LYS A 175 -18.94 15.83 8.00
N THR A 176 -19.76 16.75 8.53
CA THR A 176 -20.13 17.99 7.84
C THR A 176 -18.92 18.91 7.66
N ILE A 177 -18.14 19.10 8.73
CA ILE A 177 -16.89 19.88 8.66
C ILE A 177 -15.92 19.20 7.70
N ALA A 178 -15.77 17.88 7.78
CA ALA A 178 -14.93 17.11 6.86
C ALA A 178 -15.37 17.25 5.41
N PHE A 179 -16.67 17.31 5.12
CA PHE A 179 -17.19 17.52 3.76
C PHE A 179 -16.71 18.85 3.16
N PHE A 180 -16.82 19.95 3.92
CA PHE A 180 -16.39 21.27 3.44
C PHE A 180 -14.89 21.53 3.51
N CYS A 181 -14.17 20.85 4.41
CA CYS A 181 -12.74 21.07 4.66
C CYS A 181 -11.89 19.85 4.27
N ARG A 182 -12.42 18.89 3.49
CA ARG A 182 -11.80 17.60 3.19
C ARG A 182 -10.38 17.73 2.66
N SER A 183 -10.17 18.50 1.61
CA SER A 183 -8.85 18.69 1.00
C SER A 183 -7.86 19.28 2.03
N LYS A 184 -8.24 20.33 2.74
CA LYS A 184 -7.38 20.96 3.76
C LYS A 184 -7.05 20.01 4.92
N MET A 185 -8.03 19.24 5.40
CA MET A 185 -7.82 18.26 6.47
C MET A 185 -6.93 17.11 6.00
N ARG A 186 -7.16 16.61 4.78
CA ARG A 186 -6.33 15.57 4.16
C ARG A 186 -4.88 16.03 4.05
N HIS A 187 -4.60 17.20 3.47
CA HIS A 187 -3.26 17.75 3.35
C HIS A 187 -2.56 17.87 4.71
N ARG A 188 -3.27 18.40 5.72
CA ARG A 188 -2.71 18.52 7.08
C ARG A 188 -2.36 17.17 7.71
N LEU A 189 -3.20 16.14 7.50
CA LEU A 189 -2.93 14.80 8.03
C LEU A 189 -1.76 14.14 7.32
N ILE A 190 -1.65 14.30 5.99
CA ILE A 190 -0.50 13.83 5.21
C ILE A 190 0.78 14.53 5.70
N GLN A 191 0.77 15.85 5.85
CA GLN A 191 1.90 16.59 6.38
C GLN A 191 2.32 16.11 7.79
N GLN A 192 1.37 15.84 8.68
CA GLN A 192 1.68 15.27 9.99
C GLN A 192 2.34 13.89 9.90
N MET A 193 1.95 13.08 8.92
CA MET A 193 2.57 11.78 8.69
C MET A 193 3.98 11.94 8.14
N ASP A 194 4.21 12.89 7.23
CA ASP A 194 5.53 13.22 6.70
C ASP A 194 6.49 13.69 7.80
N GLU A 195 6.02 14.58 8.68
CA GLU A 195 6.81 15.04 9.84
C GLU A 195 7.21 13.89 10.78
N MET A 196 6.33 12.90 10.93
CA MET A 196 6.64 11.68 11.71
C MET A 196 7.63 10.76 11.00
N SER A 197 7.48 10.59 9.67
CA SER A 197 8.31 9.71 8.84
C SER A 197 9.77 10.16 8.76
N HIS A 198 10.00 11.47 8.82
CA HIS A 198 11.34 12.06 8.76
C HIS A 198 11.93 12.42 10.13
N ARG A 199 11.31 11.94 11.21
CA ARG A 199 11.73 12.28 12.56
C ARG A 199 13.08 11.67 12.94
N TYR A 200 13.38 10.49 12.43
CA TYR A 200 14.59 9.73 12.72
C TYR A 200 15.41 9.53 11.44
N ASP A 201 16.73 9.59 11.59
CA ASP A 201 17.67 9.32 10.51
C ASP A 201 17.71 7.81 10.22
N PHE A 202 17.33 7.42 9.00
CA PHE A 202 17.23 6.00 8.62
C PHE A 202 18.58 5.28 8.73
N ASP A 203 19.68 5.95 8.39
CA ASP A 203 21.00 5.31 8.39
C ASP A 203 21.51 5.05 9.81
N LYS A 204 21.11 5.89 10.78
CA LYS A 204 21.54 5.79 12.18
C LYS A 204 20.64 4.90 13.05
N ALA A 205 19.38 4.74 12.68
CA ALA A 205 18.41 3.97 13.46
C ALA A 205 18.74 2.47 13.47
N LYS A 206 18.50 1.80 14.60
CA LYS A 206 18.57 0.34 14.72
C LYS A 206 17.25 -0.34 14.40
N ASN A 207 16.14 0.35 14.65
CA ASN A 207 14.80 -0.16 14.39
C ASN A 207 14.12 0.63 13.29
N VAL A 208 13.28 -0.09 12.55
CA VAL A 208 12.42 0.46 11.49
C VAL A 208 10.97 0.11 11.76
N LEU A 209 10.06 0.82 11.12
CA LEU A 209 8.64 0.53 11.20
C LEU A 209 7.94 0.73 9.84
N VAL A 210 6.94 -0.09 9.57
CA VAL A 210 5.99 0.11 8.47
C VAL A 210 4.76 0.82 9.03
N ASN A 211 4.65 2.13 8.77
CA ASN A 211 3.63 2.97 9.41
C ASN A 211 2.19 2.66 8.96
N THR A 212 2.03 2.08 7.77
CA THR A 212 0.74 1.68 7.18
C THR A 212 0.47 0.18 7.29
N GLY A 213 1.35 -0.57 7.93
CA GLY A 213 1.25 -2.02 8.04
C GLY A 213 0.10 -2.47 8.96
N SER A 214 -0.36 -3.70 8.74
CA SER A 214 -1.55 -4.27 9.38
C SER A 214 -1.23 -5.14 10.61
N TYR A 215 0.04 -5.40 10.90
CA TYR A 215 0.46 -6.34 11.94
C TYR A 215 0.78 -5.68 13.28
N HIS A 216 0.24 -4.50 13.53
CA HIS A 216 0.39 -3.75 14.79
C HIS A 216 1.87 -3.53 15.16
N TYR A 217 2.25 -3.82 16.39
CA TYR A 217 3.62 -3.60 16.87
C TYR A 217 4.66 -4.53 16.26
N LYS A 218 4.26 -5.58 15.54
CA LYS A 218 5.18 -6.39 14.74
C LYS A 218 5.78 -5.60 13.58
N GLU A 219 5.13 -4.51 13.17
CA GLU A 219 5.66 -3.59 12.16
C GLU A 219 6.92 -2.85 12.60
N ILE A 220 7.26 -2.91 13.89
CA ILE A 220 8.51 -2.41 14.44
C ILE A 220 9.48 -3.58 14.55
N PHE A 221 10.59 -3.53 13.79
CA PHE A 221 11.56 -4.61 13.75
C PHE A 221 12.99 -4.09 13.53
N PRO A 222 14.03 -4.91 13.86
CA PRO A 222 15.42 -4.52 13.66
C PRO A 222 15.76 -4.27 12.19
N LYS A 223 16.35 -3.11 11.90
CA LYS A 223 16.81 -2.75 10.55
C LYS A 223 17.85 -3.72 9.99
N GLU A 224 18.66 -4.32 10.86
CA GLU A 224 19.70 -5.28 10.48
C GLU A 224 19.16 -6.51 9.73
N TRP A 225 17.86 -6.85 9.87
CA TRP A 225 17.26 -7.97 9.12
C TRP A 225 17.20 -7.71 7.62
N LEU A 226 17.20 -6.44 7.22
CA LEU A 226 17.12 -6.03 5.82
C LEU A 226 18.42 -6.35 5.08
N GLY A 227 19.57 -6.01 5.67
CA GLY A 227 20.89 -6.16 5.07
C GLY A 227 20.94 -5.57 3.65
N LYS A 228 21.66 -6.25 2.77
CA LYS A 228 21.69 -5.92 1.32
C LYS A 228 20.51 -6.50 0.55
N GLY A 229 19.69 -7.31 1.21
CA GLY A 229 18.68 -8.15 0.58
C GLY A 229 19.26 -9.46 0.08
N LYS A 230 18.38 -10.44 -0.07
CA LYS A 230 18.70 -11.77 -0.63
C LYS A 230 17.78 -12.04 -1.80
N GLU A 231 18.35 -12.51 -2.90
CA GLU A 231 17.60 -12.85 -4.10
C GLU A 231 16.83 -14.16 -3.95
N PHE A 232 15.60 -14.15 -4.41
CA PHE A 232 14.71 -15.31 -4.47
C PHE A 232 14.07 -15.40 -5.85
N PRO A 233 13.89 -16.61 -6.42
CA PRO A 233 13.11 -16.78 -7.64
C PRO A 233 11.64 -16.39 -7.40
N PHE A 234 11.02 -15.73 -8.38
CA PHE A 234 9.63 -15.32 -8.34
C PHE A 234 9.04 -15.35 -9.75
N GLU A 235 8.24 -16.36 -10.06
CA GLU A 235 7.75 -16.63 -11.41
C GLU A 235 8.92 -16.74 -12.42
N ASP A 236 8.95 -15.88 -13.41
CA ASP A 236 9.99 -15.80 -14.43
C ASP A 236 11.03 -14.68 -14.16
N THR A 237 11.10 -14.16 -12.93
CA THR A 237 12.03 -13.12 -12.48
C THR A 237 12.66 -13.46 -11.14
N THR A 238 13.44 -12.54 -10.60
CA THR A 238 14.06 -12.61 -9.28
C THR A 238 13.66 -11.38 -8.48
N VAL A 239 13.38 -11.56 -7.20
CA VAL A 239 13.01 -10.48 -6.26
C VAL A 239 13.93 -10.46 -5.07
N LEU A 240 14.03 -9.30 -4.40
CA LEU A 240 14.79 -9.14 -3.16
C LEU A 240 13.87 -9.28 -1.94
N LEU A 241 14.24 -10.15 -1.01
CA LEU A 241 13.69 -10.22 0.34
C LEU A 241 14.72 -9.64 1.33
N PRO A 242 14.30 -9.29 2.57
CA PRO A 242 15.25 -9.05 3.65
C PRO A 242 16.33 -10.12 3.70
N GLU A 243 17.58 -9.75 3.99
CA GLU A 243 18.71 -10.70 4.03
C GLU A 243 18.46 -11.84 5.03
N GLN A 244 17.85 -11.50 6.18
CA GLN A 244 17.38 -12.47 7.17
C GLN A 244 15.91 -12.86 6.91
N ALA A 245 15.60 -13.32 5.68
CA ALA A 245 14.24 -13.57 5.22
C ALA A 245 13.45 -14.52 6.14
N ASP A 246 14.06 -15.61 6.64
CA ASP A 246 13.38 -16.55 7.54
C ASP A 246 13.02 -15.89 8.89
N THR A 247 13.94 -15.11 9.48
CA THR A 247 13.69 -14.35 10.72
C THR A 247 12.56 -13.35 10.52
N TYR A 248 12.60 -12.58 9.43
CA TYR A 248 11.58 -11.61 9.06
C TYR A 248 10.21 -12.28 8.87
N LEU A 249 10.13 -13.33 8.08
CA LEU A 249 8.87 -14.02 7.82
C LEU A 249 8.29 -14.70 9.05
N ARG A 250 9.13 -15.32 9.90
CA ARG A 250 8.67 -15.91 11.17
C ARG A 250 8.18 -14.87 12.17
N HIS A 251 8.79 -13.70 12.21
CA HIS A 251 8.34 -12.60 13.06
C HIS A 251 6.88 -12.19 12.74
N PHE A 252 6.53 -12.07 11.49
CA PHE A 252 5.18 -11.68 11.06
C PHE A 252 4.20 -12.85 11.09
N PHE A 253 4.57 -13.98 10.54
CA PHE A 253 3.66 -15.07 10.15
C PHE A 253 3.88 -16.39 10.92
N GLY A 254 4.87 -16.45 11.81
CA GLY A 254 5.20 -17.70 12.53
C GLY A 254 5.71 -18.77 11.56
N ASP A 255 5.07 -19.92 11.54
CA ASP A 255 5.42 -21.00 10.59
C ASP A 255 4.79 -20.73 9.21
N TYR A 256 5.38 -19.77 8.47
CA TYR A 256 4.91 -19.35 7.15
C TYR A 256 5.02 -20.45 6.07
N MET A 257 5.82 -21.49 6.32
CA MET A 257 5.92 -22.65 5.42
C MET A 257 4.67 -23.52 5.50
N LYS A 258 3.92 -23.47 6.58
CA LYS A 258 2.65 -24.17 6.74
C LYS A 258 1.55 -23.47 5.94
N PHE A 259 0.83 -24.24 5.13
CA PHE A 259 -0.30 -23.70 4.38
C PHE A 259 -1.47 -23.36 5.32
N PRO A 260 -2.16 -22.22 5.10
CA PRO A 260 -3.39 -21.93 5.84
C PRO A 260 -4.49 -22.95 5.48
N PRO A 261 -5.52 -23.10 6.32
CA PRO A 261 -6.72 -23.87 5.98
C PRO A 261 -7.29 -23.49 4.62
N VAL A 262 -7.91 -24.45 3.91
CA VAL A 262 -8.38 -24.25 2.52
C VAL A 262 -9.39 -23.10 2.43
N GLU A 263 -10.25 -22.95 3.42
CA GLU A 263 -11.27 -21.90 3.54
C GLU A 263 -10.69 -20.49 3.69
N GLN A 264 -9.41 -20.37 4.08
CA GLN A 264 -8.68 -19.09 4.19
C GLN A 264 -7.89 -18.75 2.91
N ARG A 265 -7.86 -19.67 1.93
CA ARG A 265 -7.14 -19.50 0.66
C ARG A 265 -8.02 -18.79 -0.36
N VAL A 266 -8.35 -17.52 -0.08
CA VAL A 266 -9.24 -16.70 -0.89
C VAL A 266 -8.62 -15.35 -1.17
N GLU A 267 -8.96 -14.76 -2.31
CA GLU A 267 -8.60 -13.38 -2.63
C GLU A 267 -9.22 -12.41 -1.62
N LYS A 268 -8.52 -11.37 -1.24
CA LYS A 268 -8.93 -10.48 -0.16
C LYS A 268 -9.23 -9.05 -0.61
N HIS A 269 -8.75 -8.67 -1.80
CA HIS A 269 -8.88 -7.29 -2.27
C HIS A 269 -10.22 -7.05 -2.94
N LEU A 270 -10.84 -5.92 -2.59
CA LEU A 270 -12.08 -5.46 -3.18
C LEU A 270 -11.81 -4.88 -4.57
N ARG A 271 -12.73 -5.13 -5.48
CA ARG A 271 -12.70 -4.58 -6.85
C ARG A 271 -14.09 -4.06 -7.19
N TYR A 272 -14.30 -2.78 -6.92
CA TYR A 272 -15.58 -2.16 -7.23
C TYR A 272 -15.78 -2.00 -8.75
N TYR A 273 -14.70 -1.63 -9.46
CA TYR A 273 -14.70 -1.51 -10.92
C TYR A 273 -13.36 -1.92 -11.50
N LEU A 274 -13.36 -2.66 -12.59
CA LEU A 274 -12.17 -3.14 -13.28
C LEU A 274 -12.34 -3.05 -14.80
N ASN A 275 -11.34 -2.47 -15.49
CA ASN A 275 -11.14 -2.62 -16.92
C ASN A 275 -9.63 -2.83 -17.17
N MET A 276 -9.29 -4.01 -17.69
CA MET A 276 -7.90 -4.40 -17.91
C MET A 276 -7.36 -3.96 -19.27
N GLU A 277 -8.23 -3.48 -20.17
CA GLU A 277 -7.89 -3.16 -21.56
C GLU A 277 -7.59 -1.67 -21.76
N LYS A 278 -8.13 -0.79 -20.92
CA LYS A 278 -7.92 0.66 -21.05
C LYS A 278 -8.13 1.44 -19.75
N ARG A 279 -7.53 2.62 -19.69
CA ARG A 279 -7.86 3.64 -18.68
C ARG A 279 -9.17 4.31 -19.07
N GLU A 280 -10.12 4.37 -18.14
CA GLU A 280 -11.41 5.01 -18.30
C GLU A 280 -11.57 6.23 -17.38
N THR A 281 -12.33 7.21 -17.88
CA THR A 281 -12.73 8.38 -17.11
C THR A 281 -13.94 8.08 -16.23
N TRP A 282 -14.20 8.94 -15.24
CA TRP A 282 -15.41 8.84 -14.41
C TRP A 282 -16.71 8.85 -15.23
N ASP A 283 -16.77 9.63 -16.31
CA ASP A 283 -17.97 9.72 -17.15
C ASP A 283 -18.20 8.44 -17.95
N GLU A 284 -17.13 7.77 -18.40
CA GLU A 284 -17.23 6.46 -19.05
C GLU A 284 -17.70 5.39 -18.07
N ILE A 285 -17.12 5.37 -16.87
CA ILE A 285 -17.46 4.40 -15.82
C ILE A 285 -18.92 4.57 -15.38
N LYS A 286 -19.39 5.80 -15.10
CA LYS A 286 -20.78 6.08 -14.70
C LYS A 286 -21.82 5.65 -15.72
N ARG A 287 -21.48 5.58 -17.00
CA ARG A 287 -22.43 5.09 -18.04
C ARG A 287 -22.55 3.56 -18.03
N LYS A 288 -21.63 2.85 -17.36
CA LYS A 288 -21.59 1.40 -17.31
C LYS A 288 -22.09 0.83 -15.98
N LEU A 289 -22.10 1.66 -14.93
CA LEU A 289 -22.66 1.34 -13.60
C LEU A 289 -24.16 1.70 -13.54
#